data_20863254895c176c785b9003b30460f7
#
_entry.id   20863254895c176c785b9003b30460f7
#
_cell.length_a   1.000
_cell.length_b   1.000
_cell.length_c   1.000
_cell.angle_alpha   90.00
_cell.angle_beta   90.00
_cell.angle_gamma   90.00
#
_symmetry.space_group_name_H-M   'P 1'
#
loop_
_entity.id
_entity.type
_entity.pdbx_description
1 polymer ?
#
loop_
_entity_poly.entity_id
_entity_poly.type
_entity_poly.pdbx_seq_one_letter_code
_entity_poly.pdbx_strand_id
1 'polypeptide(L)'
;QIYADVKTWCICKGFVDYICPQLYYSLDNPALTFEDSLTAWSELDINKSVKLYVGLAGYKANSDADEGTWLYSNNILADEYKTAVNNEKVSGIMLYSYSALKDENASTEIANLTKAMSNNLDTENQTTVPIQ
;
A
#
# COMPACT_ATOMS: atom_id res chain seq x y z
N GLN A 1 3.81 -6.12 24.42
CA GLN A 1 4.91 -6.52 23.53
C GLN A 1 4.45 -7.76 22.76
N ILE A 2 4.42 -7.69 21.44
CA ILE A 2 4.06 -8.83 20.57
C ILE A 2 5.37 -9.57 20.26
N TYR A 3 5.48 -10.81 20.71
CA TYR A 3 6.64 -11.66 20.44
C TYR A 3 6.48 -12.36 19.08
N ALA A 4 6.59 -11.60 17.99
CA ALA A 4 6.52 -12.13 16.63
C ALA A 4 7.88 -11.93 15.95
N ASP A 5 8.48 -13.01 15.48
CA ASP A 5 9.75 -12.98 14.74
C ASP A 5 9.49 -12.78 13.24
N VAL A 6 8.95 -11.61 12.93
CA VAL A 6 8.60 -11.20 11.57
C VAL A 6 9.81 -11.27 10.63
N LYS A 7 10.99 -10.93 11.14
CA LYS A 7 12.22 -10.98 10.34
C LYS A 7 12.49 -12.40 9.85
N THR A 8 12.46 -13.39 10.72
CA THR A 8 12.64 -14.80 10.34
C THR A 8 11.58 -15.24 9.34
N TRP A 9 10.33 -14.83 9.51
CA TRP A 9 9.26 -15.18 8.57
C TRP A 9 9.50 -14.60 7.17
N CYS A 10 10.06 -13.40 7.09
CA CYS A 10 10.37 -12.76 5.81
C CYS A 10 11.58 -13.38 5.11
N ILE A 11 12.65 -13.71 5.84
CA ILE A 11 13.93 -14.12 5.25
C ILE A 11 14.05 -15.62 5.04
N CYS A 12 13.34 -16.44 5.84
CA CYS A 12 13.43 -17.89 5.77
C CYS A 12 12.28 -18.48 4.96
N LYS A 13 12.58 -19.41 4.07
CA LYS A 13 11.58 -20.15 3.28
C LYS A 13 10.71 -21.03 4.16
N GLY A 14 9.40 -21.08 3.88
CA GLY A 14 8.48 -22.05 4.43
C GLY A 14 7.71 -21.59 5.66
N PHE A 15 7.90 -20.37 6.15
CA PHE A 15 7.10 -19.80 7.23
C PHE A 15 5.84 -19.11 6.72
N VAL A 16 5.95 -18.30 5.65
CA VAL A 16 4.83 -17.58 5.04
C VAL A 16 5.00 -17.54 3.53
N ASP A 17 3.90 -17.39 2.80
CA ASP A 17 3.88 -17.21 1.35
C ASP A 17 3.91 -15.72 0.99
N TYR A 18 3.38 -14.87 1.86
CA TYR A 18 3.43 -13.41 1.74
C TYR A 18 3.39 -12.74 3.09
N ILE A 19 3.77 -11.47 3.11
CA ILE A 19 3.61 -10.57 4.23
C ILE A 19 2.89 -9.30 3.75
N CYS A 20 2.03 -8.74 4.60
CA CYS A 20 1.29 -7.53 4.33
C CYS A 20 1.35 -6.58 5.55
N PRO A 21 2.41 -5.78 5.68
CA PRO A 21 2.47 -4.79 6.72
C PRO A 21 1.37 -3.74 6.55
N GLN A 22 0.83 -3.28 7.68
CA GLN A 22 -0.18 -2.23 7.76
C GLN A 22 0.51 -0.87 7.73
N LEU A 23 0.74 -0.32 6.54
CA LEU A 23 1.33 1.00 6.38
C LEU A 23 0.24 2.08 6.46
N TYR A 24 -0.38 2.18 7.64
CA TYR A 24 -1.56 3.02 7.89
C TYR A 24 -1.16 4.44 8.33
N TYR A 25 -0.20 5.02 7.62
CA TYR A 25 0.32 6.37 7.82
C TYR A 25 0.09 7.17 6.56
N SER A 26 -0.39 8.41 6.69
CA SER A 26 -0.48 9.30 5.52
C SER A 26 0.92 9.70 5.01
N LEU A 27 0.98 10.26 3.81
CA LEU A 27 2.24 10.75 3.22
C LEU A 27 2.86 11.89 4.06
N ASP A 28 2.02 12.67 4.74
CA ASP A 28 2.42 13.82 5.58
C ASP A 28 2.34 13.52 7.09
N ASN A 29 2.32 12.25 7.50
CA ASN A 29 2.27 11.89 8.92
C ASN A 29 3.52 12.40 9.64
N PRO A 30 3.39 13.21 10.71
CA PRO A 30 4.53 13.87 11.35
C PRO A 30 5.47 12.95 12.11
N ALA A 31 5.02 11.77 12.50
CA ALA A 31 5.80 10.80 13.27
C ALA A 31 6.49 9.76 12.38
N LEU A 32 5.80 9.28 11.35
CA LEU A 32 6.29 8.27 10.43
C LEU A 32 5.46 8.33 9.14
N THR A 33 6.10 8.66 8.03
CA THR A 33 5.41 8.74 6.74
C THR A 33 5.16 7.35 6.12
N PHE A 34 4.20 7.27 5.22
CA PHE A 34 3.99 6.07 4.40
C PHE A 34 5.27 5.65 3.66
N GLU A 35 5.98 6.61 3.06
CA GLU A 35 7.20 6.36 2.28
C GLU A 35 8.34 5.82 3.14
N ASP A 36 8.55 6.37 4.34
CA ASP A 36 9.58 5.87 5.26
C ASP A 36 9.27 4.44 5.71
N SER A 37 7.98 4.16 5.99
CA SER A 37 7.53 2.82 6.35
C SER A 37 7.71 1.83 5.21
N LEU A 38 7.36 2.21 3.98
CA LEU A 38 7.54 1.39 2.78
C LEU A 38 9.02 1.09 2.53
N THR A 39 9.87 2.10 2.66
CA THR A 39 11.32 1.97 2.52
C THR A 39 11.87 0.96 3.52
N ALA A 40 11.51 1.09 4.79
CA ALA A 40 11.97 0.18 5.83
C ALA A 40 11.59 -1.28 5.57
N TRP A 41 10.38 -1.54 5.04
CA TRP A 41 9.96 -2.89 4.66
C TRP A 41 10.65 -3.39 3.40
N SER A 42 10.85 -2.53 2.41
CA SER A 42 11.50 -2.91 1.14
C SER A 42 13.00 -3.12 1.28
N GLU A 43 13.65 -2.55 2.29
CA GLU A 43 15.07 -2.79 2.60
C GLU A 43 15.33 -4.13 3.30
N LEU A 44 14.29 -4.81 3.80
CA LEU A 44 14.47 -6.15 4.34
C LEU A 44 14.91 -7.12 3.24
N ASP A 45 15.81 -8.04 3.60
CA ASP A 45 16.24 -9.13 2.70
C ASP A 45 15.15 -10.22 2.65
N ILE A 46 14.02 -9.88 2.02
CA ILE A 46 12.87 -10.78 1.90
C ILE A 46 13.20 -11.92 0.97
N ASN A 47 12.96 -13.17 1.41
CA ASN A 47 13.15 -14.35 0.59
C ASN A 47 12.32 -14.27 -0.69
N LYS A 48 12.91 -14.64 -1.83
CA LYS A 48 12.26 -14.58 -3.16
C LYS A 48 10.96 -15.38 -3.26
N SER A 49 10.73 -16.34 -2.35
CA SER A 49 9.47 -17.08 -2.29
C SER A 49 8.37 -16.38 -1.46
N VAL A 50 8.69 -15.29 -0.77
CA VAL A 50 7.76 -14.51 0.06
C VAL A 50 7.41 -13.21 -0.68
N LYS A 51 6.12 -12.96 -0.88
CA LYS A 51 5.64 -11.73 -1.53
C LYS A 51 5.42 -10.63 -0.51
N LEU A 52 5.80 -9.39 -0.87
CA LEU A 52 5.47 -8.20 -0.08
C LEU A 52 4.22 -7.53 -0.68
N TYR A 53 3.15 -7.50 0.11
CA TYR A 53 1.98 -6.65 -0.15
C TYR A 53 1.99 -5.47 0.81
N VAL A 54 1.28 -4.40 0.48
CA VAL A 54 1.19 -3.19 1.31
C VAL A 54 -0.25 -2.96 1.72
N GLY A 55 -0.50 -2.88 3.02
CA GLY A 55 -1.82 -2.54 3.58
C GLY A 55 -2.06 -1.04 3.57
N LEU A 56 -3.14 -0.59 2.94
CA LEU A 56 -3.60 0.79 2.90
C LEU A 56 -4.80 1.01 3.83
N ALA A 57 -4.86 2.17 4.48
CA ALA A 57 -5.85 2.52 5.49
C ALA A 57 -7.09 3.20 4.90
N GLY A 58 -7.91 2.48 4.13
CA GLY A 58 -9.13 3.05 3.55
C GLY A 58 -10.09 3.68 4.55
N TYR A 59 -10.13 3.18 5.78
CA TYR A 59 -10.99 3.71 6.85
C TYR A 59 -10.55 5.08 7.39
N LYS A 60 -9.33 5.52 7.09
CA LYS A 60 -8.82 6.84 7.48
C LYS A 60 -9.13 7.93 6.44
N ALA A 61 -9.56 7.54 5.25
CA ALA A 61 -9.86 8.48 4.16
C ALA A 61 -10.82 9.59 4.63
N ASN A 62 -10.44 10.84 4.36
CA ASN A 62 -11.19 12.04 4.73
C ASN A 62 -11.58 12.11 6.22
N SER A 63 -10.66 11.72 7.10
CA SER A 63 -10.83 11.78 8.56
C SER A 63 -9.77 12.67 9.21
N ASP A 64 -9.95 12.99 10.48
CA ASP A 64 -8.99 13.75 11.31
C ASP A 64 -7.83 12.87 11.87
N ALA A 65 -7.70 11.65 11.39
CA ALA A 65 -6.63 10.76 11.79
C ALA A 65 -5.24 11.36 11.47
N ASP A 66 -4.23 10.89 12.20
CA ASP A 66 -2.84 11.31 12.03
C ASP A 66 -2.69 12.85 12.06
N GLU A 67 -3.27 13.48 13.09
CA GLU A 67 -3.28 14.94 13.28
C GLU A 67 -3.96 15.71 12.12
N GLY A 68 -4.93 15.09 11.46
CA GLY A 68 -5.72 15.68 10.38
C GLY A 68 -5.04 15.63 8.99
N THR A 69 -3.92 14.94 8.86
CA THR A 69 -3.20 14.85 7.58
C THR A 69 -4.00 14.16 6.47
N TRP A 70 -4.98 13.31 6.83
CA TRP A 70 -5.91 12.68 5.90
C TRP A 70 -6.96 13.64 5.30
N LEU A 71 -6.99 14.89 5.77
CA LEU A 71 -7.83 15.97 5.22
C LEU A 71 -7.08 16.87 4.21
N TYR A 72 -5.77 16.68 4.04
CA TYR A 72 -4.95 17.54 3.18
C TYR A 72 -5.21 17.32 1.69
N SER A 73 -5.67 16.14 1.31
CA SER A 73 -5.93 15.77 -0.08
C SER A 73 -7.01 14.68 -0.15
N ASN A 74 -7.67 14.60 -1.29
CA ASN A 74 -8.56 13.48 -1.65
C ASN A 74 -7.85 12.44 -2.55
N ASN A 75 -6.52 12.46 -2.61
CA ASN A 75 -5.71 11.54 -3.43
C ASN A 75 -4.72 10.72 -2.62
N ILE A 76 -4.81 10.73 -1.28
CA ILE A 76 -3.83 10.09 -0.40
C ILE A 76 -3.69 8.61 -0.73
N LEU A 77 -4.81 7.87 -0.77
CA LEU A 77 -4.79 6.44 -1.12
C LEU A 77 -4.29 6.19 -2.56
N ALA A 78 -4.61 7.08 -3.50
CA ALA A 78 -4.15 6.97 -4.88
C ALA A 78 -2.63 7.20 -4.99
N ASP A 79 -2.09 8.13 -4.22
CA ASP A 79 -0.66 8.46 -4.24
C ASP A 79 0.14 7.41 -3.45
N GLU A 80 -0.38 6.89 -2.33
CA GLU A 80 0.17 5.72 -1.62
C GLU A 80 0.24 4.49 -2.54
N TYR A 81 -0.85 4.23 -3.31
CA TYR A 81 -0.87 3.16 -4.30
C TYR A 81 0.23 3.32 -5.35
N LYS A 82 0.37 4.52 -5.95
CA LYS A 82 1.41 4.80 -6.96
C LYS A 82 2.81 4.60 -6.38
N THR A 83 3.05 5.10 -5.16
CA THR A 83 4.32 4.93 -4.45
C THR A 83 4.61 3.44 -4.21
N ALA A 84 3.61 2.67 -3.78
CA ALA A 84 3.75 1.24 -3.54
C ALA A 84 4.07 0.46 -4.82
N VAL A 85 3.32 0.66 -5.91
CA VAL A 85 3.52 -0.12 -7.16
C VAL A 85 4.77 0.29 -7.93
N ASN A 86 5.31 1.48 -7.71
CA ASN A 86 6.61 1.88 -8.25
C ASN A 86 7.80 1.23 -7.53
N ASN A 87 7.58 0.58 -6.39
CA ASN A 87 8.62 -0.16 -5.69
C ASN A 87 8.64 -1.61 -6.20
N GLU A 88 9.73 -1.99 -6.87
CA GLU A 88 9.90 -3.31 -7.53
C GLU A 88 9.74 -4.52 -6.57
N LYS A 89 9.89 -4.31 -5.27
CA LYS A 89 9.72 -5.38 -4.27
C LYS A 89 8.27 -5.60 -3.86
N VAL A 90 7.39 -4.65 -4.17
CA VAL A 90 5.96 -4.72 -3.82
C VAL A 90 5.20 -5.52 -4.87
N SER A 91 4.49 -6.54 -4.43
CA SER A 91 3.66 -7.41 -5.29
C SER A 91 2.23 -6.89 -5.46
N GLY A 92 1.80 -5.91 -4.67
CA GLY A 92 0.47 -5.33 -4.74
C GLY A 92 0.04 -4.69 -3.43
N ILE A 93 -1.22 -4.25 -3.37
CA ILE A 93 -1.80 -3.60 -2.20
C ILE A 93 -2.98 -4.40 -1.63
N MET A 94 -3.30 -4.18 -0.36
CA MET A 94 -4.52 -4.64 0.30
C MET A 94 -5.19 -3.45 0.99
N LEU A 95 -6.42 -3.13 0.60
CA LEU A 95 -7.18 -2.04 1.22
C LEU A 95 -7.91 -2.53 2.49
N TYR A 96 -7.64 -1.94 3.61
CA TYR A 96 -8.37 -2.17 4.84
C TYR A 96 -9.35 -1.00 5.09
N SER A 97 -10.66 -1.20 4.98
CA SER A 97 -11.30 -2.47 4.78
C SER A 97 -12.45 -2.35 3.77
N TYR A 98 -13.18 -3.45 3.55
CA TYR A 98 -14.36 -3.45 2.69
C TYR A 98 -15.43 -2.39 3.10
N SER A 99 -15.54 -2.06 4.38
CA SER A 99 -16.43 -1.01 4.87
C SER A 99 -16.09 0.37 4.31
N ALA A 100 -14.81 0.67 4.05
CA ALA A 100 -14.41 1.93 3.44
C ALA A 100 -14.95 2.12 2.02
N LEU A 101 -15.20 1.01 1.29
CA LEU A 101 -15.79 1.07 -0.05
C LEU A 101 -17.27 1.51 -0.03
N LYS A 102 -17.92 1.49 1.13
CA LYS A 102 -19.32 1.88 1.34
C LYS A 102 -19.45 3.17 2.14
N ASP A 103 -18.34 3.74 2.61
CA ASP A 103 -18.34 4.96 3.38
C ASP A 103 -18.42 6.17 2.43
N GLU A 104 -19.48 6.96 2.57
CA GLU A 104 -19.67 8.17 1.77
C GLU A 104 -18.52 9.17 1.95
N ASN A 105 -17.94 9.25 3.15
CA ASN A 105 -16.81 10.13 3.43
C ASN A 105 -15.54 9.71 2.67
N ALA A 106 -15.35 8.42 2.46
CA ALA A 106 -14.21 7.88 1.72
C ALA A 106 -14.44 7.84 0.20
N SER A 107 -15.63 8.15 -0.29
CA SER A 107 -16.04 7.90 -1.68
C SER A 107 -15.11 8.56 -2.72
N THR A 108 -14.66 9.78 -2.49
CA THR A 108 -13.75 10.51 -3.41
C THR A 108 -12.37 9.86 -3.44
N GLU A 109 -11.81 9.52 -2.29
CA GLU A 109 -10.53 8.81 -2.18
C GLU A 109 -10.57 7.45 -2.87
N ILE A 110 -11.64 6.68 -2.66
CA ILE A 110 -11.84 5.37 -3.29
C ILE A 110 -11.98 5.51 -4.81
N ALA A 111 -12.70 6.51 -5.30
CA ALA A 111 -12.82 6.77 -6.74
C ALA A 111 -11.46 7.12 -7.37
N ASN A 112 -10.67 7.95 -6.71
CA ASN A 112 -9.34 8.34 -7.17
C ASN A 112 -8.35 7.16 -7.13
N LEU A 113 -8.39 6.33 -6.08
CA LEU A 113 -7.64 5.08 -6.01
C LEU A 113 -8.00 4.14 -7.18
N THR A 114 -9.30 3.92 -7.41
CA THR A 114 -9.79 3.06 -8.49
C THR A 114 -9.31 3.55 -9.85
N LYS A 115 -9.34 4.86 -10.09
CA LYS A 115 -8.83 5.48 -11.33
C LYS A 115 -7.32 5.27 -11.49
N ALA A 116 -6.55 5.43 -10.41
CA ALA A 116 -5.10 5.20 -10.43
C ALA A 116 -4.76 3.74 -10.77
N MET A 117 -5.51 2.79 -10.19
CA MET A 117 -5.35 1.36 -10.48
C MET A 117 -5.68 1.03 -11.94
N SER A 118 -6.77 1.58 -12.50
CA SER A 118 -7.16 1.37 -13.89
C SER A 118 -6.10 1.89 -14.87
N ASN A 119 -5.56 3.07 -14.63
CA ASN A 119 -4.52 3.67 -15.48
C ASN A 119 -3.23 2.83 -15.49
N ASN A 120 -2.88 2.18 -14.37
CA ASN A 120 -1.72 1.30 -14.31
C ASN A 120 -1.91 0.03 -15.17
N LEU A 121 -3.10 -0.57 -15.11
CA LEU A 121 -3.43 -1.74 -15.93
C LEU A 121 -3.37 -1.45 -17.43
N ASP A 122 -3.80 -0.26 -17.86
CA ASP A 122 -3.73 0.15 -19.26
C ASP A 122 -2.28 0.32 -19.73
N THR A 123 -1.40 0.80 -18.89
CA THR A 123 0.02 0.98 -19.17
C THR A 123 0.73 -0.38 -19.30
N GLU A 124 0.45 -1.33 -18.44
CA GLU A 124 1.00 -2.69 -18.50
C GLU A 124 0.56 -3.42 -19.78
N ASN A 125 -0.70 -3.27 -20.18
CA ASN A 125 -1.24 -3.89 -21.40
C ASN A 125 -0.63 -3.30 -22.68
N GLN A 126 -0.21 -2.03 -22.70
CA GLN A 126 0.45 -1.40 -23.85
C GLN A 126 1.90 -1.84 -24.01
N THR A 127 2.57 -2.25 -22.92
CA THR A 127 3.97 -2.71 -22.97
C THR A 127 4.12 -4.16 -23.42
N THR A 128 3.05 -4.93 -23.52
CA THR A 128 3.04 -6.34 -23.91
C THR A 128 2.73 -6.61 -25.38
N VAL A 129 2.69 -5.60 -26.25
CA VAL A 129 2.51 -5.81 -27.70
C VAL A 129 3.83 -6.33 -28.29
N PRO A 130 3.90 -7.57 -28.80
CA PRO A 130 5.09 -8.08 -29.45
C PRO A 130 5.34 -7.28 -30.73
N ILE A 131 6.52 -6.73 -30.86
CA ILE A 131 7.01 -6.22 -32.15
C ILE A 131 7.17 -7.46 -33.07
N GLN A 132 6.37 -7.54 -34.11
CA GLN A 132 6.54 -8.51 -35.21
C GLN A 132 7.70 -8.05 -36.11
#